data_1f8127a644934eee5484f74e12891e24
#
_entry.id   1f8127a644934eee5484f74e12891e24
#
_cell.length_a   1.000
_cell.length_b   1.000
_cell.length_c   1.000
_cell.angle_alpha   90.00
_cell.angle_beta   90.00
_cell.angle_gamma   90.00
#
_symmetry.space_group_name_H-M   'P 1'
#
loop_
_entity.id
_entity.type
_entity.pdbx_description
1 polymer ?
#
loop_
_entity_poly.entity_id
_entity_poly.type
_entity_poly.pdbx_seq_one_letter_code
_entity_poly.pdbx_strand_id
1 'polypeptide(L)'
;EETLWNCTDVNLSYVQAHGDYFAMNCKNMQLDHFELVGNYSFDGVENMEIHHARMLSKDAFWNSNHVTVYDSFISGEYLGWNARNLTFVNCTIESLQGMCYIENLKMVNCKLINTTLAFEYSTVDAQIVNTVDSVLNPSGGIIRADKIGKLILEKDKVDPGKTTIICTEDEGEGQRS
;
A
#
# COMPACT_ATOMS: atom_id res chain seq x y z
N GLU A 1 2.27 4.18 24.03
CA GLU A 1 1.17 3.56 24.75
C GLU A 1 0.37 2.67 23.82
N GLU A 2 0.08 1.46 24.27
CA GLU A 2 -0.66 0.46 23.53
C GLU A 2 -2.14 0.82 23.56
N THR A 3 -2.74 1.06 22.40
CA THR A 3 -4.13 1.51 22.30
C THR A 3 -4.93 0.61 21.37
N LEU A 4 -6.08 0.15 21.83
CA LEU A 4 -7.04 -0.67 21.09
C LEU A 4 -6.45 -2.02 20.63
N TRP A 5 -5.90 -2.78 21.54
CA TRP A 5 -5.45 -4.14 21.21
C TRP A 5 -6.58 -5.16 21.35
N ASN A 6 -6.64 -6.07 20.37
CA ASN A 6 -7.59 -7.20 20.37
C ASN A 6 -9.07 -6.77 20.46
N CYS A 7 -9.41 -5.60 19.92
CA CYS A 7 -10.77 -5.09 19.91
C CYS A 7 -11.55 -5.58 18.70
N THR A 8 -12.86 -5.66 18.82
CA THR A 8 -13.77 -6.04 17.76
C THR A 8 -14.89 -5.02 17.64
N ASP A 9 -15.34 -4.75 16.40
CA ASP A 9 -16.43 -3.79 16.13
C ASP A 9 -16.11 -2.38 16.61
N VAL A 10 -15.01 -1.83 16.11
CA VAL A 10 -14.51 -0.49 16.47
C VAL A 10 -14.92 0.51 15.41
N ASN A 11 -15.47 1.64 15.84
CA ASN A 11 -15.85 2.74 14.98
C ASN A 11 -15.25 4.04 15.53
N LEU A 12 -14.37 4.68 14.73
CA LEU A 12 -13.67 5.91 15.12
C LEU A 12 -13.94 7.01 14.09
N SER A 13 -14.31 8.19 14.57
CA SER A 13 -14.51 9.38 13.72
C SER A 13 -13.85 10.60 14.35
N TYR A 14 -13.15 11.37 13.52
CA TYR A 14 -12.49 12.62 13.95
C TYR A 14 -11.52 12.40 15.12
N VAL A 15 -10.69 11.37 15.01
CA VAL A 15 -9.73 10.99 16.06
C VAL A 15 -8.32 11.33 15.63
N GLN A 16 -7.53 11.86 16.56
CA GLN A 16 -6.09 12.03 16.42
C GLN A 16 -5.39 11.08 17.40
N ALA A 17 -4.49 10.26 16.91
CA ALA A 17 -3.77 9.28 17.71
C ALA A 17 -2.25 9.49 17.57
N HIS A 18 -1.55 9.34 18.68
CA HIS A 18 -0.10 9.35 18.76
C HIS A 18 0.38 8.12 19.52
N GLY A 19 1.38 7.46 18.99
CA GLY A 19 2.00 6.31 19.65
C GLY A 19 2.11 5.10 18.73
N ASP A 20 3.02 4.19 19.11
CA ASP A 20 3.27 2.97 18.35
C ASP A 20 2.25 1.88 18.67
N TYR A 21 2.14 0.90 17.77
CA TYR A 21 1.28 -0.28 17.91
C TYR A 21 -0.21 0.03 18.06
N PHE A 22 -0.69 1.06 17.38
CA PHE A 22 -2.12 1.39 17.41
C PHE A 22 -2.96 0.30 16.74
N ALA A 23 -4.02 -0.16 17.43
CA ALA A 23 -5.03 -1.09 16.93
C ALA A 23 -4.48 -2.46 16.47
N MET A 24 -3.68 -3.09 17.28
CA MET A 24 -3.11 -4.41 17.00
C MET A 24 -4.16 -5.52 17.14
N ASN A 25 -4.21 -6.43 16.17
CA ASN A 25 -5.12 -7.60 16.16
C ASN A 25 -6.60 -7.26 16.36
N CYS A 26 -7.03 -6.13 15.82
CA CYS A 26 -8.44 -5.74 15.87
C CYS A 26 -9.21 -6.28 14.67
N LYS A 27 -10.54 -6.37 14.80
CA LYS A 27 -11.44 -6.86 13.76
C LYS A 27 -12.64 -5.94 13.58
N ASN A 28 -13.11 -5.83 12.35
CA ASN A 28 -14.30 -5.06 12.00
C ASN A 28 -14.18 -3.61 12.44
N MET A 29 -13.25 -2.89 11.83
CA MET A 29 -12.99 -1.50 12.16
C MET A 29 -13.47 -0.57 11.06
N GLN A 30 -14.01 0.57 11.46
CA GLN A 30 -14.34 1.67 10.56
C GLN A 30 -13.75 2.96 11.10
N LEU A 31 -12.96 3.65 10.27
CA LEU A 31 -12.31 4.90 10.64
C LEU A 31 -12.65 5.96 9.59
N ASP A 32 -13.04 7.14 10.06
CA ASP A 32 -13.31 8.27 9.19
C ASP A 32 -12.74 9.55 9.81
N HIS A 33 -12.05 10.36 9.00
CA HIS A 33 -11.33 11.55 9.47
C HIS A 33 -10.40 11.20 10.63
N PHE A 34 -9.34 10.46 10.30
CA PHE A 34 -8.41 9.89 11.27
C PHE A 34 -6.99 10.39 11.02
N GLU A 35 -6.30 10.80 12.06
CA GLU A 35 -4.88 11.15 12.00
C GLU A 35 -4.08 10.28 12.94
N LEU A 36 -2.94 9.78 12.45
CA LEU A 36 -2.04 8.94 13.22
C LEU A 36 -0.60 9.34 13.01
N VAL A 37 0.12 9.48 14.11
CA VAL A 37 1.58 9.54 14.12
C VAL A 37 2.09 8.45 15.05
N GLY A 38 2.77 7.46 14.50
CA GLY A 38 3.28 6.32 15.26
C GLY A 38 3.48 5.09 14.37
N ASN A 39 4.39 4.22 14.75
CA ASN A 39 4.81 3.08 13.94
C ASN A 39 4.07 1.80 14.32
N TYR A 40 4.14 0.80 13.43
CA TYR A 40 3.52 -0.53 13.61
C TYR A 40 2.01 -0.47 13.82
N SER A 41 1.33 0.43 13.12
CA SER A 41 -0.12 0.57 13.25
C SER A 41 -0.87 -0.52 12.48
N PHE A 42 -1.99 -0.96 13.03
CA PHE A 42 -2.91 -1.91 12.39
C PHE A 42 -2.30 -3.28 12.08
N ASP A 43 -1.33 -3.72 12.88
CA ASP A 43 -0.74 -5.05 12.72
C ASP A 43 -1.78 -6.13 13.04
N GLY A 44 -1.96 -7.07 12.12
CA GLY A 44 -2.91 -8.17 12.30
C GLY A 44 -4.38 -7.79 12.26
N VAL A 45 -4.72 -6.62 11.75
CA VAL A 45 -6.13 -6.19 11.63
C VAL A 45 -6.85 -6.96 10.53
N GLU A 46 -8.07 -7.39 10.81
CA GLU A 46 -8.96 -8.02 9.84
C GLU A 46 -10.22 -7.19 9.62
N ASN A 47 -10.59 -7.00 8.36
CA ASN A 47 -11.81 -6.32 7.95
C ASN A 47 -11.87 -4.88 8.48
N MET A 48 -11.15 -4.00 7.81
CA MET A 48 -11.10 -2.59 8.16
C MET A 48 -11.34 -1.72 6.94
N GLU A 49 -12.02 -0.61 7.17
CA GLU A 49 -12.24 0.43 6.17
C GLU A 49 -11.84 1.77 6.77
N ILE A 50 -11.01 2.52 6.03
CA ILE A 50 -10.50 3.82 6.45
C ILE A 50 -10.87 4.85 5.38
N HIS A 51 -11.42 5.99 5.80
CA HIS A 51 -11.74 7.13 4.94
C HIS A 51 -11.10 8.40 5.49
N HIS A 52 -10.53 9.22 4.61
CA HIS A 52 -10.03 10.56 4.94
C HIS A 52 -9.02 10.53 6.09
N ALA A 53 -7.98 9.72 5.96
CA ALA A 53 -6.94 9.61 6.97
C ALA A 53 -5.65 10.29 6.53
N ARG A 54 -4.89 10.74 7.51
CA ARG A 54 -3.50 11.12 7.36
C ARG A 54 -2.68 10.30 8.33
N MET A 55 -1.79 9.46 7.79
CA MET A 55 -1.00 8.55 8.59
C MET A 55 0.49 8.76 8.33
N LEU A 56 1.23 9.00 9.40
CA LEU A 56 2.68 8.97 9.41
C LEU A 56 3.09 7.78 10.26
N SER A 57 3.29 6.64 9.60
CA SER A 57 3.47 5.37 10.28
C SER A 57 4.37 4.44 9.46
N LYS A 58 5.54 4.11 10.00
CA LYS A 58 6.37 3.05 9.45
C LYS A 58 5.75 1.70 9.82
N ASP A 59 5.93 0.72 8.96
CA ASP A 59 5.49 -0.67 9.21
C ASP A 59 3.99 -0.79 9.46
N ALA A 60 3.18 0.05 8.79
CA ALA A 60 1.73 0.00 8.93
C ALA A 60 1.12 -1.18 8.16
N PHE A 61 0.00 -1.70 8.66
CA PHE A 61 -0.81 -2.76 8.05
C PHE A 61 -0.11 -4.12 7.93
N TRP A 62 0.93 -4.37 8.66
CA TRP A 62 1.59 -5.67 8.65
C TRP A 62 0.63 -6.79 9.06
N ASN A 63 0.70 -7.91 8.35
CA ASN A 63 -0.12 -9.10 8.65
C ASN A 63 -1.63 -8.83 8.62
N SER A 64 -2.08 -7.77 7.97
CA SER A 64 -3.50 -7.43 7.90
C SER A 64 -4.21 -8.23 6.79
N ASN A 65 -5.53 -8.29 6.88
CA ASN A 65 -6.37 -8.96 5.89
C ASN A 65 -7.68 -8.21 5.68
N HIS A 66 -8.06 -8.03 4.42
CA HIS A 66 -9.27 -7.31 4.02
C HIS A 66 -9.31 -5.88 4.58
N VAL A 67 -8.32 -5.08 4.21
CA VAL A 67 -8.26 -3.66 4.55
C VAL A 67 -8.44 -2.82 3.29
N THR A 68 -9.33 -1.84 3.34
CA THR A 68 -9.51 -0.87 2.27
C THR A 68 -9.35 0.55 2.81
N VAL A 69 -8.54 1.34 2.13
CA VAL A 69 -8.23 2.73 2.51
C VAL A 69 -8.65 3.65 1.38
N TYR A 70 -9.46 4.66 1.70
CA TYR A 70 -10.01 5.63 0.75
C TYR A 70 -9.54 7.05 1.07
N ASP A 71 -9.24 7.81 0.01
CA ASP A 71 -9.06 9.27 0.10
C ASP A 71 -8.09 9.69 1.20
N SER A 72 -6.95 9.03 1.27
CA SER A 72 -6.02 9.17 2.40
C SER A 72 -4.60 9.46 1.94
N PHE A 73 -3.80 10.00 2.85
CA PHE A 73 -2.36 10.16 2.71
C PHE A 73 -1.66 9.27 3.73
N ILE A 74 -0.71 8.47 3.26
CA ILE A 74 0.07 7.55 4.10
C ILE A 74 1.55 7.72 3.79
N SER A 75 2.34 7.99 4.80
CA SER A 75 3.80 8.05 4.69
C SER A 75 4.45 7.14 5.73
N GLY A 76 5.31 6.25 5.28
CA GLY A 76 6.07 5.35 6.15
C GLY A 76 6.74 4.23 5.37
N GLU A 77 7.84 3.71 5.90
CA GLU A 77 8.58 2.62 5.29
C GLU A 77 7.85 1.28 5.46
N TYR A 78 8.12 0.33 4.56
CA TYR A 78 7.67 -1.07 4.64
C TYR A 78 6.17 -1.26 4.82
N LEU A 79 5.38 -0.44 4.15
CA LEU A 79 3.92 -0.46 4.24
C LEU A 79 3.35 -1.80 3.73
N GLY A 80 2.50 -2.44 4.54
CA GLY A 80 1.71 -3.60 4.12
C GLY A 80 2.40 -4.95 4.16
N TRP A 81 3.57 -5.08 4.75
CA TRP A 81 4.33 -6.33 4.80
C TRP A 81 3.48 -7.52 5.24
N ASN A 82 3.48 -8.58 4.42
CA ASN A 82 2.74 -9.82 4.69
C ASN A 82 1.22 -9.64 4.84
N ALA A 83 0.66 -8.58 4.24
CA ALA A 83 -0.77 -8.37 4.20
C ALA A 83 -1.43 -9.18 3.08
N ARG A 84 -2.73 -9.36 3.18
CA ARG A 84 -3.56 -9.96 2.13
C ARG A 84 -4.80 -9.11 1.90
N ASN A 85 -5.22 -9.03 0.63
CA ASN A 85 -6.42 -8.29 0.25
C ASN A 85 -6.40 -6.85 0.77
N LEU A 86 -5.33 -6.14 0.44
CA LEU A 86 -5.13 -4.74 0.81
C LEU A 86 -5.46 -3.86 -0.39
N THR A 87 -6.36 -2.89 -0.20
CA THR A 87 -6.83 -2.01 -1.27
C THR A 87 -6.67 -0.54 -0.89
N PHE A 88 -6.12 0.23 -1.81
CA PHE A 88 -6.04 1.69 -1.70
C PHE A 88 -6.79 2.34 -2.85
N VAL A 89 -7.70 3.27 -2.53
CA VAL A 89 -8.51 4.00 -3.51
C VAL A 89 -8.33 5.50 -3.29
N ASN A 90 -7.92 6.23 -4.32
CA ASN A 90 -7.67 7.68 -4.26
C ASN A 90 -6.70 8.07 -3.16
N CYS A 91 -5.63 7.31 -2.98
CA CYS A 91 -4.64 7.55 -1.95
C CYS A 91 -3.35 8.11 -2.53
N THR A 92 -2.64 8.88 -1.71
CA THR A 92 -1.25 9.27 -1.95
C THR A 92 -0.38 8.56 -0.93
N ILE A 93 0.62 7.84 -1.42
CA ILE A 93 1.47 7.00 -0.58
C ILE A 93 2.94 7.38 -0.81
N GLU A 94 3.66 7.54 0.30
CA GLU A 94 5.11 7.71 0.31
C GLU A 94 5.71 6.60 1.16
N SER A 95 6.45 5.68 0.53
CA SER A 95 6.97 4.52 1.25
C SER A 95 8.23 3.96 0.60
N LEU A 96 9.30 3.88 1.36
CA LEU A 96 10.50 3.15 0.93
C LEU A 96 10.26 1.65 1.11
N GLN A 97 10.56 0.85 0.07
CA GLN A 97 10.28 -0.58 0.02
C GLN A 97 8.83 -0.88 0.42
N GLY A 98 7.92 -0.06 -0.09
CA GLY A 98 6.50 -0.17 0.23
C GLY A 98 5.79 -1.26 -0.52
N MET A 99 4.73 -1.78 0.09
CA MET A 99 3.83 -2.77 -0.52
C MET A 99 4.57 -4.06 -0.93
N CYS A 100 5.41 -4.57 -0.05
CA CYS A 100 6.16 -5.81 -0.27
C CYS A 100 5.49 -7.00 0.41
N TYR A 101 5.60 -8.17 -0.19
CA TYR A 101 5.04 -9.44 0.33
C TYR A 101 3.53 -9.37 0.57
N ILE A 102 2.80 -8.70 -0.32
CA ILE A 102 1.34 -8.61 -0.25
C ILE A 102 0.69 -9.55 -1.25
N GLU A 103 -0.23 -10.37 -0.78
CA GLU A 103 -1.09 -11.17 -1.64
C GLU A 103 -2.36 -10.38 -1.96
N ASN A 104 -2.60 -10.15 -3.25
CA ASN A 104 -3.77 -9.42 -3.73
C ASN A 104 -3.82 -7.96 -3.27
N LEU A 105 -2.82 -7.19 -3.66
CA LEU A 105 -2.80 -5.74 -3.51
C LEU A 105 -3.58 -5.10 -4.65
N LYS A 106 -4.49 -4.19 -4.33
CA LYS A 106 -5.23 -3.41 -5.32
C LYS A 106 -5.07 -1.92 -5.07
N MET A 107 -4.79 -1.17 -6.14
CA MET A 107 -4.65 0.29 -6.08
C MET A 107 -5.46 0.92 -7.20
N VAL A 108 -6.35 1.85 -6.87
CA VAL A 108 -7.20 2.56 -7.81
C VAL A 108 -6.96 4.06 -7.66
N ASN A 109 -6.55 4.70 -8.75
CA ASN A 109 -6.31 6.14 -8.80
C ASN A 109 -5.39 6.62 -7.67
N CYS A 110 -4.24 5.97 -7.54
CA CYS A 110 -3.27 6.27 -6.48
C CYS A 110 -2.05 7.01 -7.03
N LYS A 111 -1.44 7.82 -6.16
CA LYS A 111 -0.14 8.44 -6.41
C LYS A 111 0.90 7.84 -5.49
N LEU A 112 2.05 7.49 -6.04
CA LEU A 112 3.21 7.04 -5.26
C LEU A 112 4.29 8.12 -5.36
N ILE A 113 4.67 8.68 -4.21
CA ILE A 113 5.75 9.68 -4.14
C ILE A 113 6.89 9.14 -3.30
N ASN A 114 8.12 9.39 -3.73
CA ASN A 114 9.34 8.90 -3.05
C ASN A 114 9.20 7.41 -2.67
N THR A 115 8.58 6.61 -3.53
CA THR A 115 8.34 5.19 -3.30
C THR A 115 9.33 4.37 -4.12
N THR A 116 10.22 3.69 -3.42
CA THR A 116 11.30 2.91 -4.03
C THR A 116 11.12 1.42 -3.78
N LEU A 117 11.63 0.59 -4.70
CA LEU A 117 11.61 -0.87 -4.60
C LEU A 117 10.22 -1.41 -4.27
N ALA A 118 9.19 -0.82 -4.88
CA ALA A 118 7.80 -1.16 -4.61
C ALA A 118 7.44 -2.56 -5.12
N PHE A 119 6.51 -3.20 -4.45
CA PHE A 119 5.81 -4.42 -4.87
C PHE A 119 6.63 -5.71 -4.82
N GLU A 120 7.77 -5.73 -4.12
CA GLU A 120 8.59 -6.95 -4.04
C GLU A 120 7.77 -8.13 -3.54
N TYR A 121 7.77 -9.21 -4.31
CA TYR A 121 7.02 -10.44 -4.04
C TYR A 121 5.53 -10.25 -3.74
N SER A 122 4.93 -9.21 -4.32
CA SER A 122 3.49 -8.95 -4.20
C SER A 122 2.77 -9.30 -5.49
N THR A 123 1.52 -9.78 -5.37
CA THR A 123 0.59 -9.83 -6.49
C THR A 123 -0.20 -8.53 -6.51
N VAL A 124 -0.25 -7.86 -7.66
CA VAL A 124 -0.66 -6.47 -7.75
C VAL A 124 -1.67 -6.25 -8.86
N ASP A 125 -2.71 -5.48 -8.59
CA ASP A 125 -3.55 -4.84 -9.60
C ASP A 125 -3.55 -3.34 -9.28
N ALA A 126 -2.68 -2.58 -9.95
CA ALA A 126 -2.44 -1.19 -9.59
C ALA A 126 -2.73 -0.24 -10.75
N GLN A 127 -3.44 0.83 -10.44
CA GLN A 127 -3.59 2.00 -11.28
C GLN A 127 -2.95 3.19 -10.56
N ILE A 128 -1.77 3.57 -11.02
CA ILE A 128 -0.97 4.65 -10.45
C ILE A 128 -0.96 5.81 -11.44
N VAL A 129 -1.32 7.00 -10.99
CA VAL A 129 -1.54 8.16 -11.88
C VAL A 129 -0.35 9.11 -11.91
N ASN A 130 0.82 8.63 -11.56
CA ASN A 130 2.09 9.38 -11.66
C ASN A 130 3.25 8.43 -11.94
N THR A 131 4.47 8.93 -11.80
CA THR A 131 5.70 8.14 -11.97
C THR A 131 6.03 7.39 -10.68
N VAL A 132 6.31 6.08 -10.79
CA VAL A 132 6.86 5.28 -9.70
C VAL A 132 8.38 5.28 -9.79
N ASP A 133 9.06 5.59 -8.70
CA ASP A 133 10.52 5.70 -8.69
C ASP A 133 11.20 4.37 -9.05
N SER A 134 10.84 3.30 -8.39
CA SER A 134 11.33 1.97 -8.74
C SER A 134 10.39 0.85 -8.29
N VAL A 135 10.43 -0.25 -9.05
CA VAL A 135 9.68 -1.48 -8.80
C VAL A 135 10.66 -2.64 -8.77
N LEU A 136 10.51 -3.53 -7.80
CA LEU A 136 11.40 -4.68 -7.60
C LEU A 136 10.60 -5.98 -7.54
N ASN A 137 10.88 -6.90 -8.45
CA ASN A 137 10.44 -8.31 -8.39
C ASN A 137 8.98 -8.52 -7.94
N PRO A 138 7.98 -7.90 -8.58
CA PRO A 138 6.59 -8.26 -8.30
C PRO A 138 6.32 -9.71 -8.69
N SER A 139 5.46 -10.39 -7.95
CA SER A 139 5.15 -11.81 -8.19
C SER A 139 4.18 -12.03 -9.33
N GLY A 140 3.35 -11.04 -9.65
CA GLY A 140 2.39 -11.16 -10.75
C GLY A 140 1.32 -10.07 -10.71
N GLY A 141 0.52 -10.03 -11.75
CA GLY A 141 -0.59 -9.10 -11.88
C GLY A 141 -0.36 -8.02 -12.94
N ILE A 142 -0.90 -6.84 -12.70
CA ILE A 142 -0.82 -5.72 -13.63
C ILE A 142 -0.49 -4.41 -12.89
N ILE A 143 0.48 -3.68 -13.42
CA ILE A 143 0.88 -2.36 -12.92
C ILE A 143 0.70 -1.35 -14.03
N ARG A 144 -0.20 -0.38 -13.83
CA ARG A 144 -0.38 0.76 -14.72
C ARG A 144 0.15 2.01 -14.02
N ALA A 145 1.01 2.74 -14.70
CA ALA A 145 1.60 3.99 -14.21
C ALA A 145 1.87 4.93 -15.38
N ASP A 146 2.15 6.21 -15.09
CA ASP A 146 2.62 7.11 -16.13
C ASP A 146 4.01 6.66 -16.60
N LYS A 147 4.88 6.37 -15.65
CA LYS A 147 6.24 5.90 -15.92
C LYS A 147 6.77 5.13 -14.71
N ILE A 148 7.68 4.20 -14.94
CA ILE A 148 8.48 3.55 -13.90
C ILE A 148 9.92 3.97 -14.11
N GLY A 149 10.52 4.62 -13.11
CA GLY A 149 11.88 5.14 -13.20
C GLY A 149 12.91 4.02 -13.31
N LYS A 150 12.79 2.97 -12.50
CA LYS A 150 13.63 1.79 -12.56
C LYS A 150 12.81 0.53 -12.31
N LEU A 151 12.85 -0.40 -13.24
CA LEU A 151 12.18 -1.69 -13.13
C LEU A 151 13.22 -2.79 -12.99
N ILE A 152 13.16 -3.54 -11.89
CA ILE A 152 14.07 -4.64 -11.61
C ILE A 152 13.28 -5.94 -11.59
N LEU A 153 13.55 -6.81 -12.58
CA LEU A 153 12.94 -8.13 -12.72
C LEU A 153 14.04 -9.18 -12.82
N GLU A 154 14.34 -9.83 -11.71
CA GLU A 154 15.39 -10.85 -11.62
C GLU A 154 14.78 -12.23 -11.89
N LYS A 155 15.15 -12.84 -13.02
CA LYS A 155 14.56 -14.11 -13.51
C LYS A 155 14.78 -15.30 -12.59
N ASP A 156 15.78 -15.25 -11.73
CA ASP A 156 16.04 -16.28 -10.73
C ASP A 156 15.17 -16.15 -9.47
N LYS A 157 14.45 -15.03 -9.34
CA LYS A 157 13.60 -14.74 -8.17
C LYS A 157 12.13 -14.72 -8.52
N VAL A 158 11.77 -14.18 -9.67
CA VAL A 158 10.38 -14.09 -10.13
C VAL A 158 10.29 -14.42 -11.61
N ASP A 159 9.11 -14.84 -12.08
CA ASP A 159 8.82 -14.98 -13.49
C ASP A 159 8.35 -13.63 -14.06
N PRO A 160 9.17 -12.95 -14.87
CA PRO A 160 8.78 -11.65 -15.42
C PRO A 160 7.52 -11.70 -16.29
N GLY A 161 7.20 -12.84 -16.85
CA GLY A 161 5.99 -13.02 -17.69
C GLY A 161 4.69 -12.99 -16.91
N LYS A 162 4.73 -13.10 -15.59
CA LYS A 162 3.53 -13.05 -14.77
C LYS A 162 3.07 -11.64 -14.44
N THR A 163 3.88 -10.62 -14.69
CA THR A 163 3.53 -9.23 -14.44
C THR A 163 3.41 -8.46 -15.75
N THR A 164 2.28 -7.83 -15.96
CA THR A 164 2.04 -6.93 -17.09
C THR A 164 2.27 -5.50 -16.61
N ILE A 165 3.10 -4.76 -17.35
CA ILE A 165 3.41 -3.37 -17.03
C ILE A 165 2.97 -2.48 -18.18
N ILE A 166 2.13 -1.49 -17.89
CA ILE A 166 1.62 -0.54 -18.88
C ILE A 166 1.98 0.87 -18.40
N CYS A 167 2.85 1.55 -19.16
CA CYS A 167 3.24 2.92 -18.89
C CYS A 167 2.70 3.84 -19.97
N THR A 168 1.95 4.86 -19.60
CA THR A 168 1.31 5.77 -20.55
C THR A 168 2.32 6.64 -21.29
N GLU A 169 3.43 7.01 -20.66
CA GLU A 169 4.50 7.79 -21.30
C GLU A 169 5.32 6.95 -22.29
N ASP A 170 5.48 5.66 -22.04
CA ASP A 170 6.26 4.76 -22.93
C ASP A 170 5.49 4.42 -24.21
N GLU A 171 4.16 4.45 -24.21
CA GLU A 171 3.35 4.21 -25.40
C GLU A 171 3.60 5.25 -26.50
N GLY A 172 4.06 6.46 -26.14
CA GLY A 172 4.45 7.50 -27.07
C GLY A 172 5.81 7.28 -27.74
N GLU A 173 6.71 6.56 -27.10
CA GLU A 173 8.06 6.29 -27.61
C GLU A 173 8.11 5.01 -28.46
N GLY A 174 7.30 4.03 -28.15
CA GLY A 174 7.24 2.77 -28.91
C GLY A 174 6.74 2.90 -30.34
N GLN A 175 6.14 4.03 -30.69
CA GLN A 175 5.68 4.32 -32.05
C GLN A 175 6.72 5.02 -32.92
N ARG A 176 7.92 5.29 -32.40
CA ARG A 176 8.99 6.00 -33.11
C ARG A 176 10.13 5.12 -33.64
N SER A 177 10.04 3.82 -33.47
CA SER A 177 11.04 2.87 -33.97
C SER A 177 10.68 2.35 -35.36
#